data_3e3804dd196923616cfe290af2e7345e
#
_entry.id   3e3804dd196923616cfe290af2e7345e
#
_cell.length_a   1.000
_cell.length_b   1.000
_cell.length_c   1.000
_cell.angle_alpha   90.00
_cell.angle_beta   90.00
_cell.angle_gamma   90.00
#
_symmetry.space_group_name_H-M   'P 1'
#
loop_
_entity.id
_entity.type
_entity.pdbx_description
1 polymer ?
#
loop_
_entity_poly.entity_id
_entity_poly.type
_entity_poly.pdbx_seq_one_letter_code
_entity_poly.pdbx_strand_id
1 'polypeptide(L)'
;MGRLKEGGGECGGQARWIMGGVTEARRSGRVRSLPGPGNLDERGQASPSVPGACSLSPRQHAAPRVRRPREAERASSPHSPAMSGCELPRGLCPDMCPASERVRRERERRLHRLEVEPGSRGSAPRADPRRAVKEYCRPAAGKPRPPPGLLRPPPVLLATVHYLAAEVAGRADASCAEVVGFVADRLRAVRLDLSLQGVGDAEAAAVLEAALATLLAVVARLRPEEAREAADPVLLQTQVQEGFGSLRRCYARGDAPHPRQATFQGLFLLYNLGSVEALQEVLQLPATLRACRPLQTALAVDAAFREGNHARLFRLLRTLPYLQSCAVQGHIGYCRRKALARLSRALSTPKGQTLPLDFIVHLLALDGLHEAEDLCRAHGLTLDKDRVVFLRGRYSEEGLPPPGTCHTLVGSKLQGCTLEEVVMAEEDRDMQRSGPPA
;
A
#
# COMPACT_ATOMS: atom_id res chain seq x y z
N MET A 1 45.64 -49.70 12.55
CA MET A 1 46.00 -49.71 13.98
C MET A 1 45.98 -48.31 14.51
N GLY A 2 45.24 -48.04 15.58
CA GLY A 2 45.27 -46.86 16.42
C GLY A 2 43.97 -46.01 16.41
N ARG A 3 42.97 -46.50 17.03
CA ARG A 3 42.03 -46.10 18.13
C ARG A 3 41.90 -44.58 18.36
N LEU A 4 40.72 -44.02 18.09
CA LEU A 4 39.66 -43.50 18.94
C LEU A 4 40.06 -42.76 20.24
N LYS A 5 39.56 -41.55 20.42
CA LYS A 5 38.98 -41.09 21.69
C LYS A 5 37.88 -40.04 21.42
N GLU A 6 36.70 -40.40 21.87
CA GLU A 6 35.52 -39.55 22.05
C GLU A 6 35.74 -38.60 23.23
N GLY A 7 35.14 -37.42 23.18
CA GLY A 7 35.05 -36.49 24.29
C GLY A 7 33.82 -35.62 24.11
N GLY A 8 32.71 -36.05 24.68
CA GLY A 8 31.49 -35.28 24.77
C GLY A 8 31.61 -34.13 25.76
N GLY A 9 30.90 -33.08 25.53
CA GLY A 9 30.74 -31.92 26.40
C GLY A 9 29.47 -31.19 26.08
N GLU A 10 28.36 -31.67 26.66
CA GLU A 10 27.11 -30.89 26.77
C GLU A 10 27.34 -29.64 27.63
N CYS A 11 26.91 -28.47 27.17
CA CYS A 11 26.61 -27.34 28.03
C CYS A 11 25.31 -26.70 27.57
N GLY A 12 24.20 -27.20 28.11
CA GLY A 12 22.93 -26.54 28.12
C GLY A 12 22.98 -25.33 29.07
N GLY A 13 22.74 -24.14 28.50
CA GLY A 13 22.56 -22.90 29.24
C GLY A 13 21.17 -22.31 28.94
N GLN A 14 20.16 -22.79 29.66
CA GLN A 14 18.84 -22.15 29.70
C GLN A 14 18.94 -20.88 30.52
N ALA A 15 18.87 -19.71 29.86
CA ALA A 15 18.70 -18.42 30.50
C ALA A 15 17.24 -18.24 30.93
N ARG A 16 16.99 -18.47 32.19
CA ARG A 16 15.71 -18.28 32.88
C ARG A 16 15.56 -16.80 33.24
N TRP A 17 14.65 -16.07 32.57
CA TRP A 17 14.32 -14.70 32.94
C TRP A 17 13.42 -14.68 34.16
N ILE A 18 13.92 -14.12 35.25
CA ILE A 18 13.20 -13.92 36.51
C ILE A 18 12.36 -12.64 36.38
N MET A 19 11.05 -12.77 36.43
CA MET A 19 10.12 -11.67 36.60
C MET A 19 10.13 -11.25 38.08
N GLY A 20 10.79 -10.14 38.38
CA GLY A 20 10.72 -9.50 39.71
C GLY A 20 9.40 -8.74 39.88
N GLY A 21 8.57 -9.22 40.76
CA GLY A 21 7.36 -8.53 41.20
C GLY A 21 7.70 -7.27 41.97
N VAL A 22 7.07 -6.16 41.63
CA VAL A 22 7.08 -4.91 42.42
C VAL A 22 5.81 -4.87 43.24
N THR A 23 5.98 -5.01 44.56
CA THR A 23 4.94 -4.87 45.59
C THR A 23 4.54 -3.39 45.72
N GLU A 24 3.24 -3.15 45.72
CA GLU A 24 2.59 -1.88 46.11
C GLU A 24 2.95 -1.48 47.53
N ALA A 25 3.46 -0.27 47.73
CA ALA A 25 3.49 0.42 49.01
C ALA A 25 2.58 1.65 48.91
N ARG A 26 1.40 1.53 49.51
CA ARG A 26 0.51 2.66 49.81
C ARG A 26 1.19 3.57 50.83
N ARG A 27 1.31 4.86 50.53
CA ARG A 27 1.44 5.93 51.56
C ARG A 27 0.51 7.08 51.20
N SER A 28 -0.42 7.29 52.13
CA SER A 28 -1.30 8.45 52.26
C SER A 28 -0.50 9.71 52.56
N GLY A 29 -0.78 10.84 51.89
CA GLY A 29 -0.17 12.14 52.18
C GLY A 29 -0.96 13.31 51.60
N ARG A 30 -1.84 13.85 52.44
CA ARG A 30 -2.39 15.23 52.58
C ARG A 30 -2.25 16.19 51.37
N VAL A 31 -3.42 16.59 50.92
CA VAL A 31 -3.73 17.77 50.10
C VAL A 31 -3.31 19.04 50.84
N ARG A 32 -2.53 19.91 50.23
CA ARG A 32 -2.39 21.35 50.59
C ARG A 32 -2.78 22.18 49.38
N SER A 33 -3.78 23.03 49.61
CA SER A 33 -4.32 24.05 48.74
C SER A 33 -3.29 25.15 48.45
N LEU A 34 -3.24 25.64 47.22
CA LEU A 34 -2.51 26.83 46.80
C LEU A 34 -3.50 27.97 46.54
N PRO A 35 -3.15 29.23 46.86
CA PRO A 35 -4.01 30.39 46.65
C PRO A 35 -3.93 30.95 45.23
N GLY A 36 -5.02 31.61 44.82
CA GLY A 36 -5.23 32.22 43.53
C GLY A 36 -4.53 33.57 43.31
N PRO A 37 -4.65 34.14 42.10
CA PRO A 37 -3.79 35.19 41.59
C PRO A 37 -4.22 36.62 41.99
N GLY A 38 -3.21 37.43 42.32
CA GLY A 38 -3.35 38.88 42.47
C GLY A 38 -3.07 39.65 41.18
N ASN A 39 -3.96 40.59 40.88
CA ASN A 39 -3.81 41.67 39.93
C ASN A 39 -2.69 42.64 40.33
N LEU A 40 -1.95 43.15 39.40
CA LEU A 40 -1.40 44.50 39.44
C LEU A 40 -1.25 45.08 38.03
N ASP A 41 -1.68 46.34 37.97
CA ASP A 41 -1.85 47.26 36.86
C ASP A 41 -0.56 47.95 36.37
N GLU A 42 -0.71 48.47 35.15
CA GLU A 42 -0.36 49.81 34.64
C GLU A 42 1.03 50.13 34.05
N ARG A 43 0.89 50.77 32.86
CA ARG A 43 1.68 51.79 32.14
C ARG A 43 2.61 51.20 31.07
N GLY A 44 2.58 51.66 29.81
CA GLY A 44 1.92 52.77 29.11
C GLY A 44 2.57 52.94 27.73
N GLN A 45 1.79 53.54 26.80
CA GLN A 45 2.20 54.19 25.54
C GLN A 45 2.58 53.30 24.36
N ALA A 46 2.17 53.48 23.12
CA ALA A 46 1.32 54.42 22.40
C ALA A 46 0.91 53.78 21.06
N SER A 47 -0.29 54.10 20.57
CA SER A 47 -0.83 53.74 19.26
C SER A 47 -0.24 54.56 18.11
N PRO A 48 -0.43 54.17 16.85
CA PRO A 48 -1.35 54.94 16.03
C PRO A 48 -2.35 54.15 15.18
N SER A 49 -3.54 54.61 15.29
CA SER A 49 -4.65 54.87 14.39
C SER A 49 -4.88 54.04 13.13
N VAL A 50 -6.05 53.42 13.14
CA VAL A 50 -6.81 52.89 11.99
C VAL A 50 -7.87 53.90 11.60
N PRO A 51 -8.23 54.12 10.34
CA PRO A 51 -9.49 54.69 9.96
C PRO A 51 -10.46 53.72 9.29
N GLY A 52 -11.70 53.76 9.68
CA GLY A 52 -12.87 53.60 8.83
C GLY A 52 -13.61 52.28 8.86
N ALA A 53 -14.48 52.15 9.87
CA ALA A 53 -15.59 51.21 9.81
C ALA A 53 -16.77 51.82 9.07
N CYS A 54 -17.26 51.18 8.01
CA CYS A 54 -18.59 51.44 7.45
C CYS A 54 -19.55 50.36 7.90
N SER A 55 -20.48 50.76 8.75
CA SER A 55 -21.66 49.98 9.15
C SER A 55 -22.66 49.92 8.01
N LEU A 56 -23.08 48.71 7.60
CA LEU A 56 -24.29 48.49 6.81
C LEU A 56 -25.15 47.44 7.47
N SER A 57 -26.33 47.86 7.86
CA SER A 57 -27.43 47.07 8.43
C SER A 57 -27.98 46.03 7.47
N PRO A 58 -28.55 44.93 7.95
CA PRO A 58 -29.11 43.88 7.08
C PRO A 58 -30.50 44.30 6.56
N ARG A 59 -30.63 44.39 5.25
CA ARG A 59 -31.95 44.48 4.59
C ARG A 59 -32.52 43.05 4.44
N GLN A 60 -33.70 42.89 5.00
CA GLN A 60 -34.57 41.72 4.79
C GLN A 60 -35.01 41.72 3.32
N HIS A 61 -34.66 40.66 2.59
CA HIS A 61 -35.27 40.37 1.28
C HIS A 61 -36.24 39.19 1.44
N ALA A 62 -37.51 39.51 1.17
CA ALA A 62 -38.61 38.58 1.10
C ALA A 62 -38.41 37.53 -0.03
N ALA A 63 -38.72 36.27 0.26
CA ALA A 63 -38.71 35.20 -0.70
C ALA A 63 -39.86 35.36 -1.74
N PRO A 64 -39.62 35.06 -3.02
CA PRO A 64 -40.71 35.04 -4.02
C PRO A 64 -41.56 33.74 -3.87
N ARG A 65 -42.86 33.97 -3.82
CA ARG A 65 -43.91 32.91 -3.86
C ARG A 65 -43.81 32.13 -5.16
N VAL A 66 -43.51 30.81 -5.08
CA VAL A 66 -43.66 29.87 -6.18
C VAL A 66 -45.15 29.59 -6.41
N ARG A 67 -45.65 29.99 -7.57
CA ARG A 67 -46.98 29.58 -8.06
C ARG A 67 -46.95 28.13 -8.46
N ARG A 68 -47.89 27.31 -7.91
CA ARG A 68 -48.17 25.95 -8.38
C ARG A 68 -48.75 26.00 -9.79
N PRO A 69 -48.29 25.17 -10.76
CA PRO A 69 -48.98 24.99 -12.02
C PRO A 69 -50.22 24.11 -11.84
N ARG A 70 -51.27 24.46 -12.55
CA ARG A 70 -52.53 23.76 -12.64
C ARG A 70 -52.33 22.40 -13.31
N GLU A 71 -53.07 21.40 -12.81
CA GLU A 71 -53.28 20.11 -13.44
C GLU A 71 -53.77 20.30 -14.87
N ALA A 72 -53.02 19.83 -15.85
CA ALA A 72 -53.44 19.67 -17.22
C ALA A 72 -53.54 18.17 -17.52
N GLU A 73 -54.65 17.84 -18.14
CA GLU A 73 -55.18 16.52 -18.44
C GLU A 73 -54.18 15.57 -19.08
N ARG A 74 -54.32 14.29 -18.66
CA ARG A 74 -53.65 13.13 -19.23
C ARG A 74 -54.07 12.94 -20.69
N ALA A 75 -53.17 13.23 -21.61
CA ALA A 75 -53.20 12.64 -22.93
C ALA A 75 -52.26 11.43 -22.89
N SER A 76 -52.84 10.26 -23.08
CA SER A 76 -52.16 8.96 -23.25
C SER A 76 -51.29 9.01 -24.49
N SER A 77 -49.97 9.13 -24.33
CA SER A 77 -48.99 8.90 -25.40
C SER A 77 -48.60 7.43 -25.46
N PRO A 78 -48.36 6.88 -26.67
CA PRO A 78 -48.13 5.46 -26.86
C PRO A 78 -46.78 5.04 -26.28
N HIS A 79 -46.70 3.82 -25.79
CA HIS A 79 -45.57 3.12 -25.23
C HIS A 79 -44.26 3.42 -26.02
N SER A 80 -43.35 4.14 -25.39
CA SER A 80 -41.94 4.08 -25.79
C SER A 80 -41.48 2.64 -25.61
N PRO A 81 -40.82 2.02 -26.60
CA PRO A 81 -40.27 0.69 -26.43
C PRO A 81 -39.24 0.73 -25.30
N ALA A 82 -39.41 -0.19 -24.35
CA ALA A 82 -38.40 -0.44 -23.32
C ALA A 82 -37.04 -0.56 -24.02
N MET A 83 -36.07 0.29 -23.64
CA MET A 83 -34.71 0.22 -24.10
C MET A 83 -34.25 -1.20 -23.78
N SER A 84 -34.25 -2.06 -24.80
CA SER A 84 -33.63 -3.39 -24.74
C SER A 84 -32.25 -3.22 -24.18
N GLY A 85 -31.88 -3.95 -23.10
CA GLY A 85 -30.60 -3.87 -22.43
C GLY A 85 -29.49 -3.93 -23.47
N CYS A 86 -28.77 -2.84 -23.63
CA CYS A 86 -27.61 -2.79 -24.50
C CYS A 86 -26.55 -3.72 -23.88
N GLU A 87 -26.48 -4.96 -24.36
CA GLU A 87 -25.42 -5.88 -23.96
C GLU A 87 -24.07 -5.19 -24.16
N LEU A 88 -23.26 -5.18 -23.13
CA LEU A 88 -21.95 -4.57 -23.20
C LEU A 88 -21.07 -5.38 -24.17
N PRO A 89 -20.27 -4.72 -25.04
CA PRO A 89 -19.50 -5.42 -26.04
C PRO A 89 -18.45 -6.32 -25.38
N ARG A 90 -18.48 -7.61 -25.68
CA ARG A 90 -17.43 -8.56 -25.29
C ARG A 90 -16.20 -8.35 -26.20
N GLY A 91 -15.00 -8.32 -25.62
CA GLY A 91 -13.75 -8.19 -26.36
C GLY A 91 -13.49 -9.40 -27.25
N LEU A 92 -12.90 -9.14 -28.43
CA LEU A 92 -12.54 -10.15 -29.42
C LEU A 92 -11.06 -10.11 -29.82
N CYS A 93 -10.24 -9.22 -29.22
CA CYS A 93 -8.83 -9.15 -29.49
C CYS A 93 -8.10 -10.39 -28.91
N PRO A 94 -7.47 -11.24 -29.72
CA PRO A 94 -6.80 -12.45 -29.25
C PRO A 94 -5.42 -12.17 -28.65
N ASP A 95 -4.84 -11.01 -28.96
CA ASP A 95 -3.47 -10.64 -28.59
C ASP A 95 -3.45 -9.72 -27.38
N MET A 96 -2.32 -9.66 -26.67
CA MET A 96 -2.09 -8.70 -25.59
C MET A 96 -2.14 -7.23 -26.05
N CYS A 97 -1.91 -7.00 -27.36
CA CYS A 97 -2.04 -5.71 -28.02
C CYS A 97 -2.74 -5.87 -29.37
N PRO A 98 -3.80 -5.08 -29.67
CA PRO A 98 -4.43 -5.11 -31.00
C PRO A 98 -3.43 -4.83 -32.12
N ALA A 99 -3.50 -5.58 -33.23
CA ALA A 99 -2.60 -5.43 -34.36
C ALA A 99 -2.57 -4.00 -34.94
N SER A 100 -3.74 -3.36 -35.02
CA SER A 100 -3.85 -1.97 -35.46
C SER A 100 -3.13 -0.97 -34.54
N GLU A 101 -3.10 -1.23 -33.24
CA GLU A 101 -2.36 -0.41 -32.29
C GLU A 101 -0.85 -0.61 -32.44
N ARG A 102 -0.38 -1.86 -32.62
CA ARG A 102 1.04 -2.15 -32.86
C ARG A 102 1.54 -1.39 -34.11
N VAL A 103 0.84 -1.52 -35.23
CA VAL A 103 1.18 -0.83 -36.51
C VAL A 103 1.18 0.70 -36.34
N ARG A 104 0.20 1.23 -35.60
CA ARG A 104 0.15 2.67 -35.31
C ARG A 104 1.36 3.12 -34.52
N ARG A 105 1.70 2.42 -33.39
CA ARG A 105 2.83 2.76 -32.53
C ARG A 105 4.19 2.61 -33.21
N GLU A 106 4.34 1.64 -34.12
CA GLU A 106 5.51 1.51 -34.98
C GLU A 106 5.67 2.75 -35.85
N ARG A 107 4.63 3.13 -36.60
CA ARG A 107 4.63 4.32 -37.46
C ARG A 107 4.90 5.62 -36.71
N GLU A 108 4.35 5.75 -35.51
CA GLU A 108 4.52 6.90 -34.61
C GLU A 108 5.83 6.86 -33.80
N ARG A 109 6.65 5.79 -33.96
CA ARG A 109 7.89 5.57 -33.18
C ARG A 109 7.69 5.64 -31.66
N ARG A 110 6.56 5.10 -31.16
CA ARG A 110 6.17 5.10 -29.76
C ARG A 110 6.22 3.71 -29.11
N LEU A 111 6.95 2.76 -29.73
CA LEU A 111 7.16 1.46 -29.12
C LEU A 111 8.09 1.60 -27.92
N HIS A 112 7.71 0.96 -26.83
CA HIS A 112 8.58 0.82 -25.68
C HIS A 112 9.67 -0.21 -26.00
N ARG A 113 10.91 -0.02 -25.51
CA ARG A 113 12.02 -0.93 -25.83
C ARG A 113 11.79 -2.38 -25.37
N LEU A 114 10.95 -2.59 -24.35
CA LEU A 114 10.57 -3.92 -23.86
C LEU A 114 9.64 -4.68 -24.81
N GLU A 115 9.06 -4.00 -25.81
CA GLU A 115 8.10 -4.52 -26.80
C GLU A 115 8.70 -4.73 -28.20
N VAL A 116 9.97 -4.36 -28.39
CA VAL A 116 10.65 -4.39 -29.70
C VAL A 116 11.26 -5.76 -29.95
N GLU A 117 11.19 -6.22 -31.22
CA GLU A 117 11.84 -7.45 -31.65
C GLU A 117 13.35 -7.40 -31.41
N PRO A 118 13.95 -8.49 -30.88
CA PRO A 118 15.40 -8.61 -30.77
C PRO A 118 16.07 -8.43 -32.15
N GLY A 119 17.03 -7.50 -32.26
CA GLY A 119 17.73 -7.23 -33.53
C GLY A 119 17.13 -6.11 -34.38
N SER A 120 15.87 -5.71 -34.18
CA SER A 120 15.27 -4.57 -34.91
C SER A 120 15.59 -3.20 -34.24
N ARG A 121 16.56 -3.15 -33.35
CA ARG A 121 17.03 -1.91 -32.71
C ARG A 121 17.79 -1.04 -33.69
N GLY A 122 17.08 -0.17 -34.39
CA GLY A 122 17.63 0.72 -35.38
C GLY A 122 16.67 1.82 -35.76
N SER A 123 16.77 2.36 -36.98
CA SER A 123 15.96 3.47 -37.46
C SER A 123 14.46 3.18 -37.56
N ALA A 124 14.04 1.90 -37.55
CA ALA A 124 12.65 1.46 -37.64
C ALA A 124 12.40 0.24 -36.71
N PRO A 125 12.22 0.45 -35.42
CA PRO A 125 11.92 -0.64 -34.49
C PRO A 125 10.55 -1.26 -34.80
N ARG A 126 10.49 -2.61 -34.83
CA ARG A 126 9.26 -3.38 -35.04
C ARG A 126 8.76 -3.92 -33.72
N ALA A 127 7.43 -3.93 -33.54
CA ALA A 127 6.79 -4.53 -32.39
C ALA A 127 6.86 -6.06 -32.46
N ASP A 128 7.35 -6.69 -31.39
CA ASP A 128 7.20 -8.13 -31.22
C ASP A 128 5.76 -8.44 -30.80
N PRO A 129 4.96 -9.18 -31.59
CA PRO A 129 3.57 -9.48 -31.28
C PRO A 129 3.39 -10.22 -29.94
N ARG A 130 4.44 -10.96 -29.49
CA ARG A 130 4.42 -11.71 -28.23
C ARG A 130 4.81 -10.86 -27.02
N ARG A 131 5.41 -9.69 -27.22
CA ARG A 131 5.88 -8.78 -26.17
C ARG A 131 5.09 -7.50 -26.10
N ALA A 132 4.48 -7.10 -27.21
CA ALA A 132 3.70 -5.88 -27.29
C ALA A 132 2.43 -5.99 -26.45
N VAL A 133 2.22 -5.05 -25.52
CA VAL A 133 1.05 -4.95 -24.67
C VAL A 133 0.33 -3.63 -24.92
N LYS A 134 -1.00 -3.67 -25.01
CA LYS A 134 -1.84 -2.49 -25.20
C LYS A 134 -1.53 -1.40 -24.18
N GLU A 135 -1.22 -0.17 -24.66
CA GLU A 135 -0.98 0.98 -23.79
C GLU A 135 -2.27 1.58 -23.25
N TYR A 136 -2.17 2.25 -22.11
CA TYR A 136 -3.32 2.99 -21.59
C TYR A 136 -3.59 4.23 -22.42
N CYS A 137 -4.83 4.35 -22.90
CA CYS A 137 -5.31 5.54 -23.57
C CYS A 137 -6.54 6.05 -22.83
N ARG A 138 -6.47 7.29 -22.31
CA ARG A 138 -7.60 7.89 -21.59
C ARG A 138 -8.80 8.01 -22.51
N PRO A 139 -9.98 7.46 -22.14
CA PRO A 139 -11.21 7.64 -22.90
C PRO A 139 -11.54 9.14 -22.99
N ALA A 140 -11.78 9.63 -24.21
CA ALA A 140 -12.22 11.01 -24.39
C ALA A 140 -13.76 11.07 -24.23
N ALA A 141 -14.23 12.08 -23.51
CA ALA A 141 -15.66 12.32 -23.35
C ALA A 141 -16.34 12.49 -24.75
N GLY A 142 -17.49 11.88 -24.93
CA GLY A 142 -18.24 11.95 -26.18
C GLY A 142 -17.75 11.06 -27.32
N LYS A 143 -16.63 10.34 -27.19
CA LYS A 143 -16.23 9.34 -28.19
C LYS A 143 -17.01 8.03 -28.02
N PRO A 144 -17.36 7.34 -29.12
CA PRO A 144 -17.99 6.03 -29.06
C PRO A 144 -17.07 5.03 -28.37
N ARG A 145 -17.67 4.00 -27.78
CA ARG A 145 -16.92 2.88 -27.19
C ARG A 145 -16.02 2.22 -28.24
N PRO A 146 -14.84 1.72 -27.85
CA PRO A 146 -13.99 0.97 -28.77
C PRO A 146 -14.73 -0.24 -29.33
N PRO A 147 -14.52 -0.58 -30.63
CA PRO A 147 -15.09 -1.79 -31.20
C PRO A 147 -14.53 -3.05 -30.50
N PRO A 148 -15.28 -4.18 -30.48
CA PRO A 148 -14.89 -5.42 -29.81
C PRO A 148 -13.48 -5.93 -30.20
N GLY A 149 -13.06 -5.76 -31.43
CA GLY A 149 -11.72 -6.14 -31.90
C GLY A 149 -10.54 -5.35 -31.27
N LEU A 150 -10.83 -4.24 -30.60
CA LEU A 150 -9.83 -3.46 -29.85
C LEU A 150 -9.88 -3.73 -28.33
N LEU A 151 -10.82 -4.56 -27.88
CA LEU A 151 -10.97 -4.95 -26.48
C LEU A 151 -10.48 -6.40 -26.30
N ARG A 152 -9.69 -6.64 -25.28
CA ARG A 152 -9.17 -7.97 -24.92
C ARG A 152 -10.20 -8.66 -24.02
N PRO A 153 -10.65 -9.91 -24.31
CA PRO A 153 -11.53 -10.65 -23.43
C PRO A 153 -10.83 -11.05 -22.14
N PRO A 154 -11.55 -11.40 -21.05
CA PRO A 154 -10.98 -11.71 -19.73
C PRO A 154 -9.84 -12.73 -19.73
N PRO A 155 -9.90 -13.85 -20.48
CA PRO A 155 -8.78 -14.78 -20.56
C PRO A 155 -7.49 -14.13 -21.11
N VAL A 156 -7.61 -13.26 -22.14
CA VAL A 156 -6.45 -12.54 -22.70
C VAL A 156 -5.95 -11.47 -21.72
N LEU A 157 -6.84 -10.84 -20.97
CA LEU A 157 -6.44 -9.89 -19.89
C LEU A 157 -5.66 -10.61 -18.80
N LEU A 158 -6.13 -11.79 -18.36
CA LEU A 158 -5.41 -12.59 -17.35
C LEU A 158 -4.06 -13.05 -17.87
N ALA A 159 -3.99 -13.57 -19.10
CA ALA A 159 -2.73 -13.96 -19.75
C ALA A 159 -1.78 -12.76 -19.90
N THR A 160 -2.32 -11.55 -20.15
CA THR A 160 -1.51 -10.32 -20.19
C THR A 160 -0.89 -10.00 -18.82
N VAL A 161 -1.65 -10.11 -17.74
CA VAL A 161 -1.13 -9.90 -16.37
C VAL A 161 -0.08 -10.95 -16.03
N HIS A 162 -0.33 -12.20 -16.39
CA HIS A 162 0.63 -13.29 -16.24
C HIS A 162 1.97 -12.97 -16.94
N TYR A 163 1.92 -12.57 -18.22
CA TYR A 163 3.11 -12.14 -18.97
C TYR A 163 3.86 -10.99 -18.27
N LEU A 164 3.13 -9.99 -17.77
CA LEU A 164 3.75 -8.86 -17.07
C LEU A 164 4.44 -9.29 -15.77
N ALA A 165 3.87 -10.25 -15.04
CA ALA A 165 4.44 -10.75 -13.78
C ALA A 165 5.64 -11.70 -14.04
N ALA A 166 5.53 -12.61 -15.03
CA ALA A 166 6.54 -13.62 -15.31
C ALA A 166 7.75 -13.07 -16.08
N GLU A 167 7.48 -12.34 -17.16
CA GLU A 167 8.50 -11.98 -18.14
C GLU A 167 9.01 -10.53 -18.00
N VAL A 168 8.17 -9.62 -17.50
CA VAL A 168 8.52 -8.19 -17.47
C VAL A 168 9.01 -7.75 -16.11
N ALA A 169 8.30 -8.13 -15.02
CA ALA A 169 8.60 -7.63 -13.68
C ALA A 169 10.00 -8.03 -13.18
N GLY A 170 10.57 -9.14 -13.67
CA GLY A 170 11.89 -9.65 -13.30
C GLY A 170 13.04 -9.23 -14.22
N ARG A 171 12.81 -8.37 -15.22
CA ARG A 171 13.84 -8.03 -16.22
C ARG A 171 15.03 -7.30 -15.62
N ALA A 172 16.21 -7.87 -15.81
CA ALA A 172 17.47 -7.31 -15.32
C ALA A 172 18.09 -6.28 -16.30
N ASP A 173 17.65 -6.27 -17.58
CA ASP A 173 18.11 -5.35 -18.62
C ASP A 173 17.39 -3.99 -18.61
N ALA A 174 16.46 -3.79 -17.68
CA ALA A 174 15.72 -2.55 -17.49
C ALA A 174 15.89 -2.03 -16.04
N SER A 175 15.85 -0.71 -15.86
CA SER A 175 15.83 -0.13 -14.53
C SER A 175 14.50 -0.47 -13.82
N CYS A 176 14.52 -0.52 -12.49
CA CYS A 176 13.30 -0.77 -11.73
C CYS A 176 12.23 0.29 -12.03
N ALA A 177 12.63 1.55 -12.17
CA ALA A 177 11.78 2.66 -12.56
C ALA A 177 11.06 2.43 -13.89
N GLU A 178 11.80 1.99 -14.90
CA GLU A 178 11.27 1.70 -16.24
C GLU A 178 10.28 0.53 -16.21
N VAL A 179 10.62 -0.56 -15.50
CA VAL A 179 9.73 -1.71 -15.33
C VAL A 179 8.44 -1.31 -14.63
N VAL A 180 8.53 -0.56 -13.53
CA VAL A 180 7.34 -0.09 -12.80
C VAL A 180 6.46 0.80 -13.67
N GLY A 181 7.05 1.78 -14.39
CA GLY A 181 6.31 2.66 -15.28
C GLY A 181 5.58 1.89 -16.39
N PHE A 182 6.28 0.97 -17.03
CA PHE A 182 5.70 0.11 -18.07
C PHE A 182 4.57 -0.76 -17.53
N VAL A 183 4.81 -1.52 -16.46
CA VAL A 183 3.81 -2.43 -15.87
C VAL A 183 2.59 -1.66 -15.39
N ALA A 184 2.78 -0.53 -14.70
CA ALA A 184 1.67 0.29 -14.20
C ALA A 184 0.77 0.80 -15.34
N ASP A 185 1.36 1.30 -16.45
CA ASP A 185 0.60 1.73 -17.62
C ASP A 185 -0.20 0.58 -18.24
N ARG A 186 0.43 -0.59 -18.44
CA ARG A 186 -0.19 -1.75 -19.05
C ARG A 186 -1.31 -2.35 -18.19
N LEU A 187 -1.13 -2.41 -16.88
CA LEU A 187 -2.17 -2.82 -15.91
C LEU A 187 -3.35 -1.83 -15.88
N ARG A 188 -3.08 -0.54 -16.08
CA ARG A 188 -4.15 0.46 -16.23
C ARG A 188 -5.00 0.21 -17.47
N ALA A 189 -4.37 -0.18 -18.60
CA ALA A 189 -5.07 -0.57 -19.82
C ALA A 189 -5.88 -1.87 -19.63
N VAL A 190 -5.37 -2.84 -18.86
CA VAL A 190 -6.11 -4.07 -18.49
C VAL A 190 -7.39 -3.72 -17.74
N ARG A 191 -7.31 -2.88 -16.69
CA ARG A 191 -8.48 -2.46 -15.90
C ARG A 191 -9.49 -1.68 -16.75
N LEU A 192 -9.02 -0.86 -17.69
CA LEU A 192 -9.90 -0.14 -18.61
C LEU A 192 -10.67 -1.09 -19.52
N ASP A 193 -9.99 -2.03 -20.18
CA ASP A 193 -10.64 -3.01 -21.03
C ASP A 193 -11.68 -3.84 -20.28
N LEU A 194 -11.37 -4.24 -19.03
CA LEU A 194 -12.29 -4.96 -18.17
C LEU A 194 -13.55 -4.14 -17.84
N SER A 195 -13.36 -2.87 -17.49
CA SER A 195 -14.47 -1.97 -17.12
C SER A 195 -15.40 -1.66 -18.29
N LEU A 196 -14.87 -1.59 -19.52
CA LEU A 196 -15.67 -1.32 -20.73
C LEU A 196 -16.56 -2.48 -21.14
N GLN A 197 -16.20 -3.70 -20.73
CA GLN A 197 -16.91 -4.92 -21.08
C GLN A 197 -17.99 -5.32 -20.06
N GLY A 198 -17.98 -4.76 -18.86
CA GLY A 198 -18.93 -5.13 -17.80
C GLY A 198 -18.91 -6.63 -17.48
N VAL A 199 -17.72 -7.21 -17.47
CA VAL A 199 -17.51 -8.66 -17.29
C VAL A 199 -18.08 -9.15 -15.97
N GLY A 200 -18.54 -10.40 -15.93
CA GLY A 200 -19.06 -11.08 -14.75
C GLY A 200 -18.06 -11.09 -13.60
N ASP A 201 -18.58 -11.03 -12.38
CA ASP A 201 -17.83 -10.67 -11.18
C ASP A 201 -16.66 -11.62 -10.86
N ALA A 202 -16.80 -12.92 -11.12
CA ALA A 202 -15.73 -13.90 -10.85
C ALA A 202 -14.52 -13.77 -11.78
N GLU A 203 -14.76 -13.65 -13.10
CA GLU A 203 -13.68 -13.46 -14.08
C GLU A 203 -12.98 -12.09 -13.87
N ALA A 204 -13.78 -11.07 -13.55
CA ALA A 204 -13.26 -9.74 -13.25
C ALA A 204 -12.40 -9.73 -11.99
N ALA A 205 -12.83 -10.42 -10.94
CA ALA A 205 -12.09 -10.51 -9.70
C ALA A 205 -10.72 -11.17 -9.91
N ALA A 206 -10.65 -12.30 -10.62
CA ALA A 206 -9.38 -12.98 -10.90
C ALA A 206 -8.37 -12.08 -11.62
N VAL A 207 -8.82 -11.35 -12.66
CA VAL A 207 -7.96 -10.40 -13.39
C VAL A 207 -7.51 -9.24 -12.49
N LEU A 208 -8.43 -8.68 -11.69
CA LEU A 208 -8.13 -7.55 -10.80
C LEU A 208 -7.21 -7.95 -9.64
N GLU A 209 -7.39 -9.15 -9.07
CA GLU A 209 -6.52 -9.71 -8.04
C GLU A 209 -5.08 -9.85 -8.55
N ALA A 210 -4.91 -10.51 -9.71
CA ALA A 210 -3.61 -10.68 -10.32
C ALA A 210 -2.97 -9.32 -10.69
N ALA A 211 -3.73 -8.39 -11.27
CA ALA A 211 -3.25 -7.06 -11.63
C ALA A 211 -2.80 -6.25 -10.42
N LEU A 212 -3.59 -6.27 -9.33
CA LEU A 212 -3.27 -5.55 -8.11
C LEU A 212 -2.07 -6.17 -7.39
N ALA A 213 -1.98 -7.50 -7.32
CA ALA A 213 -0.83 -8.19 -6.75
C ALA A 213 0.46 -7.86 -7.51
N THR A 214 0.43 -7.89 -8.85
CA THR A 214 1.57 -7.50 -9.69
C THR A 214 1.99 -6.06 -9.42
N LEU A 215 1.02 -5.13 -9.39
CA LEU A 215 1.30 -3.71 -9.16
C LEU A 215 1.93 -3.48 -7.77
N LEU A 216 1.38 -4.07 -6.71
CA LEU A 216 1.94 -3.99 -5.35
C LEU A 216 3.37 -4.52 -5.31
N ALA A 217 3.63 -5.66 -5.95
CA ALA A 217 4.94 -6.29 -5.94
C ALA A 217 6.01 -5.48 -6.69
N VAL A 218 5.68 -4.90 -7.85
CA VAL A 218 6.66 -4.09 -8.60
C VAL A 218 6.91 -2.74 -7.93
N VAL A 219 5.87 -2.10 -7.38
CA VAL A 219 6.00 -0.83 -6.65
C VAL A 219 6.82 -1.00 -5.37
N ALA A 220 6.67 -2.13 -4.68
CA ALA A 220 7.43 -2.42 -3.47
C ALA A 220 8.95 -2.59 -3.72
N ARG A 221 9.38 -2.82 -4.95
CA ARG A 221 10.80 -2.93 -5.34
C ARG A 221 11.43 -1.59 -5.70
N LEU A 222 10.61 -0.55 -5.87
CA LEU A 222 11.05 0.77 -6.30
C LEU A 222 11.81 1.47 -5.16
N ARG A 223 13.06 1.86 -5.42
CA ARG A 223 13.85 2.65 -4.48
C ARG A 223 13.44 4.12 -4.53
N PRO A 224 13.60 4.88 -3.44
CA PRO A 224 13.19 6.29 -3.40
C PRO A 224 13.86 7.17 -4.46
N GLU A 225 15.11 6.87 -4.80
CA GLU A 225 15.87 7.59 -5.84
C GLU A 225 15.23 7.37 -7.22
N GLU A 226 14.82 6.12 -7.49
CA GLU A 226 14.21 5.70 -8.75
C GLU A 226 12.73 6.10 -8.86
N ALA A 227 12.06 6.35 -7.72
CA ALA A 227 10.64 6.69 -7.68
C ALA A 227 10.32 8.00 -8.43
N ARG A 228 11.29 8.92 -8.51
CA ARG A 228 11.14 10.18 -9.27
C ARG A 228 11.26 9.97 -10.78
N GLU A 229 11.89 8.91 -11.22
CA GLU A 229 12.12 8.58 -12.63
C GLU A 229 11.03 7.66 -13.20
N ALA A 230 10.44 6.80 -12.37
CA ALA A 230 9.51 5.75 -12.81
C ALA A 230 8.15 6.28 -13.28
N ALA A 231 7.49 7.00 -12.42
CA ALA A 231 6.18 7.63 -12.62
C ALA A 231 5.90 8.52 -11.40
N ASP A 232 4.96 9.44 -11.55
CA ASP A 232 4.49 10.22 -10.40
C ASP A 232 4.03 9.27 -9.27
N PRO A 233 4.64 9.33 -8.07
CA PRO A 233 4.26 8.49 -6.93
C PRO A 233 2.78 8.61 -6.57
N VAL A 234 2.18 9.80 -6.73
CA VAL A 234 0.75 10.04 -6.50
C VAL A 234 -0.10 9.25 -7.50
N LEU A 235 0.35 9.17 -8.77
CA LEU A 235 -0.33 8.38 -9.78
C LEU A 235 -0.26 6.88 -9.47
N LEU A 236 0.88 6.36 -9.03
CA LEU A 236 1.02 4.96 -8.64
C LEU A 236 0.12 4.63 -7.45
N GLN A 237 0.13 5.46 -6.42
CA GLN A 237 -0.75 5.32 -5.26
C GLN A 237 -2.22 5.34 -5.67
N THR A 238 -2.61 6.28 -6.54
CA THR A 238 -3.97 6.37 -7.08
C THR A 238 -4.37 5.09 -7.81
N GLN A 239 -3.49 4.52 -8.64
CA GLN A 239 -3.77 3.29 -9.36
C GLN A 239 -3.98 2.08 -8.43
N VAL A 240 -3.21 1.99 -7.35
CA VAL A 240 -3.39 0.94 -6.31
C VAL A 240 -4.75 1.11 -5.63
N GLN A 241 -5.12 2.33 -5.22
CA GLN A 241 -6.41 2.60 -4.59
C GLN A 241 -7.60 2.34 -5.53
N GLU A 242 -7.50 2.74 -6.80
CA GLU A 242 -8.49 2.41 -7.83
C GLU A 242 -8.61 0.89 -8.04
N GLY A 243 -7.49 0.16 -7.96
CA GLY A 243 -7.45 -1.30 -8.01
C GLY A 243 -8.25 -1.93 -6.86
N PHE A 244 -7.98 -1.53 -5.62
CA PHE A 244 -8.73 -1.96 -4.44
C PHE A 244 -10.22 -1.61 -4.56
N GLY A 245 -10.56 -0.38 -4.97
CA GLY A 245 -11.94 0.05 -5.15
C GLY A 245 -12.69 -0.76 -6.20
N SER A 246 -12.03 -1.13 -7.30
CA SER A 246 -12.63 -1.97 -8.36
C SER A 246 -12.87 -3.39 -7.88
N LEU A 247 -11.88 -3.98 -7.21
CA LEU A 247 -11.96 -5.34 -6.69
C LEU A 247 -13.05 -5.46 -5.62
N ARG A 248 -13.15 -4.51 -4.71
CA ARG A 248 -14.21 -4.49 -3.68
C ARG A 248 -15.60 -4.39 -4.27
N ARG A 249 -15.78 -3.63 -5.37
CA ARG A 249 -17.06 -3.59 -6.09
C ARG A 249 -17.41 -4.95 -6.73
N CYS A 250 -16.42 -5.69 -7.22
CA CYS A 250 -16.63 -7.06 -7.71
C CYS A 250 -17.07 -7.98 -6.58
N TYR A 251 -16.38 -7.96 -5.45
CA TYR A 251 -16.75 -8.78 -4.29
C TYR A 251 -18.14 -8.46 -3.72
N ALA A 252 -18.55 -7.19 -3.79
CA ALA A 252 -19.87 -6.78 -3.29
C ALA A 252 -21.05 -7.22 -4.18
N ARG A 253 -20.78 -7.64 -5.42
CA ARG A 253 -21.81 -8.11 -6.37
C ARG A 253 -21.95 -9.63 -6.38
N GLY A 254 -20.90 -10.35 -5.99
CA GLY A 254 -20.91 -11.81 -5.98
C GLY A 254 -21.78 -12.38 -4.86
N ASP A 255 -22.48 -13.47 -5.15
CA ASP A 255 -23.36 -14.17 -4.19
C ASP A 255 -22.56 -15.01 -3.18
N ALA A 256 -21.31 -15.33 -3.47
CA ALA A 256 -20.41 -16.11 -2.61
C ALA A 256 -19.06 -15.43 -2.45
N PRO A 257 -18.36 -15.63 -1.31
CA PRO A 257 -17.01 -15.11 -1.12
C PRO A 257 -16.04 -15.70 -2.15
N HIS A 258 -15.18 -14.87 -2.69
CA HIS A 258 -14.08 -15.28 -3.57
C HIS A 258 -12.98 -16.00 -2.77
N PRO A 259 -12.28 -16.99 -3.35
CA PRO A 259 -11.25 -17.77 -2.65
C PRO A 259 -10.15 -16.91 -2.01
N ARG A 260 -9.74 -15.82 -2.67
CA ARG A 260 -8.69 -14.89 -2.18
C ARG A 260 -9.22 -13.60 -1.55
N GLN A 261 -10.54 -13.47 -1.39
CA GLN A 261 -11.15 -12.24 -0.88
C GLN A 261 -10.60 -11.81 0.47
N ALA A 262 -10.42 -12.72 1.42
CA ALA A 262 -9.87 -12.42 2.74
C ALA A 262 -8.44 -11.85 2.65
N THR A 263 -7.62 -12.40 1.76
CA THR A 263 -6.25 -11.92 1.50
C THR A 263 -6.27 -10.50 0.96
N PHE A 264 -7.06 -10.22 -0.07
CA PHE A 264 -7.11 -8.89 -0.68
C PHE A 264 -7.76 -7.82 0.21
N GLN A 265 -8.70 -8.20 1.07
CA GLN A 265 -9.21 -7.31 2.12
C GLN A 265 -8.13 -7.04 3.20
N GLY A 266 -7.30 -8.03 3.51
CA GLY A 266 -6.12 -7.85 4.36
C GLY A 266 -5.07 -6.95 3.73
N LEU A 267 -4.78 -7.10 2.43
CA LEU A 267 -3.88 -6.21 1.68
C LEU A 267 -4.39 -4.76 1.68
N PHE A 268 -5.71 -4.56 1.51
CA PHE A 268 -6.33 -3.24 1.57
C PHE A 268 -6.10 -2.57 2.95
N LEU A 269 -6.32 -3.30 4.04
CA LEU A 269 -6.09 -2.78 5.39
C LEU A 269 -4.62 -2.44 5.64
N LEU A 270 -3.70 -3.32 5.23
CA LEU A 270 -2.25 -3.12 5.39
C LEU A 270 -1.72 -1.96 4.54
N TYR A 271 -2.24 -1.78 3.32
CA TYR A 271 -1.88 -0.65 2.47
C TYR A 271 -2.38 0.68 3.03
N ASN A 272 -3.51 0.67 3.73
CA ASN A 272 -4.12 1.82 4.39
C ASN A 272 -3.93 1.79 5.92
N LEU A 273 -2.79 1.28 6.39
CA LEU A 273 -2.49 1.07 7.80
C LEU A 273 -2.70 2.35 8.62
N GLY A 274 -3.54 2.25 9.65
CA GLY A 274 -3.90 3.37 10.51
C GLY A 274 -5.13 4.19 10.03
N SER A 275 -5.67 3.96 8.81
CA SER A 275 -6.93 4.60 8.38
C SER A 275 -8.12 4.03 9.13
N VAL A 276 -8.90 4.93 9.75
CA VAL A 276 -10.14 4.55 10.47
C VAL A 276 -11.18 4.02 9.49
N GLU A 277 -11.27 4.63 8.34
CA GLU A 277 -12.21 4.26 7.27
C GLU A 277 -11.92 2.84 6.76
N ALA A 278 -10.65 2.54 6.48
CA ALA A 278 -10.25 1.20 6.03
C ALA A 278 -10.54 0.14 7.10
N LEU A 279 -10.28 0.45 8.37
CA LEU A 279 -10.60 -0.46 9.47
C LEU A 279 -12.11 -0.68 9.60
N GLN A 280 -12.92 0.39 9.54
CA GLN A 280 -14.38 0.29 9.62
C GLN A 280 -14.95 -0.59 8.51
N GLU A 281 -14.48 -0.41 7.26
CA GLU A 281 -14.89 -1.23 6.14
C GLU A 281 -14.58 -2.72 6.35
N VAL A 282 -13.38 -3.02 6.85
CA VAL A 282 -12.98 -4.41 7.15
C VAL A 282 -13.80 -5.01 8.29
N LEU A 283 -14.12 -4.22 9.32
CA LEU A 283 -14.94 -4.67 10.44
C LEU A 283 -16.41 -4.94 10.06
N GLN A 284 -16.90 -4.33 8.97
CA GLN A 284 -18.23 -4.59 8.44
C GLN A 284 -18.33 -5.87 7.59
N LEU A 285 -17.19 -6.48 7.24
CA LEU A 285 -17.19 -7.74 6.50
C LEU A 285 -17.85 -8.88 7.31
N PRO A 286 -18.40 -9.92 6.63
CA PRO A 286 -18.94 -11.10 7.29
C PRO A 286 -17.94 -11.74 8.28
N ALA A 287 -18.46 -12.28 9.37
CA ALA A 287 -17.64 -12.90 10.41
C ALA A 287 -16.75 -14.05 9.86
N THR A 288 -17.26 -14.79 8.88
CA THR A 288 -16.54 -15.85 8.18
C THR A 288 -15.27 -15.34 7.50
N LEU A 289 -15.35 -14.23 6.78
CA LEU A 289 -14.19 -13.61 6.15
C LEU A 289 -13.23 -13.04 7.20
N ARG A 290 -13.76 -12.38 8.25
CA ARG A 290 -12.93 -11.82 9.33
C ARG A 290 -12.21 -12.89 10.15
N ALA A 291 -12.72 -14.12 10.18
CA ALA A 291 -12.09 -15.26 10.83
C ALA A 291 -10.93 -15.87 9.99
N CYS A 292 -10.81 -15.53 8.70
CA CYS A 292 -9.72 -16.02 7.87
C CYS A 292 -8.36 -15.47 8.33
N ARG A 293 -7.36 -16.34 8.37
CA ARG A 293 -6.01 -16.02 8.86
C ARG A 293 -5.38 -14.78 8.22
N PRO A 294 -5.42 -14.59 6.88
CA PRO A 294 -4.82 -13.40 6.26
C PRO A 294 -5.41 -12.10 6.79
N LEU A 295 -6.73 -12.05 6.97
CA LEU A 295 -7.41 -10.85 7.45
C LEU A 295 -7.21 -10.65 8.96
N GLN A 296 -7.22 -11.72 9.77
CA GLN A 296 -6.89 -11.64 11.20
C GLN A 296 -5.48 -11.11 11.43
N THR A 297 -4.51 -11.57 10.62
CA THR A 297 -3.13 -11.07 10.71
C THR A 297 -3.06 -9.58 10.38
N ALA A 298 -3.75 -9.12 9.34
CA ALA A 298 -3.81 -7.71 8.98
C ALA A 298 -4.46 -6.85 10.10
N LEU A 299 -5.54 -7.33 10.71
CA LEU A 299 -6.17 -6.68 11.88
C LEU A 299 -5.23 -6.62 13.09
N ALA A 300 -4.46 -7.68 13.35
CA ALA A 300 -3.48 -7.68 14.43
C ALA A 300 -2.33 -6.68 14.20
N VAL A 301 -1.90 -6.52 12.94
CA VAL A 301 -0.89 -5.52 12.54
C VAL A 301 -1.46 -4.11 12.73
N ASP A 302 -2.68 -3.83 12.28
CA ASP A 302 -3.33 -2.53 12.44
C ASP A 302 -3.53 -2.19 13.93
N ALA A 303 -3.96 -3.15 14.76
CA ALA A 303 -4.08 -2.97 16.20
C ALA A 303 -2.73 -2.61 16.85
N ALA A 304 -1.65 -3.37 16.54
CA ALA A 304 -0.32 -3.08 17.06
C ALA A 304 0.20 -1.69 16.62
N PHE A 305 -0.11 -1.28 15.39
CA PHE A 305 0.22 0.05 14.89
C PHE A 305 -0.52 1.14 15.66
N ARG A 306 -1.84 1.03 15.86
CA ARG A 306 -2.68 2.01 16.58
C ARG A 306 -2.32 2.12 18.06
N GLU A 307 -2.04 1.00 18.70
CA GLU A 307 -1.52 0.96 20.09
C GLU A 307 -0.12 1.58 20.20
N GLY A 308 0.58 1.72 19.05
CA GLY A 308 2.00 2.09 19.01
C GLY A 308 2.88 1.04 19.66
N ASN A 309 2.48 -0.21 19.69
CA ASN A 309 3.27 -1.33 20.18
C ASN A 309 4.25 -1.79 19.10
N HIS A 310 5.36 -1.04 18.93
CA HIS A 310 6.32 -1.27 17.86
C HIS A 310 7.00 -2.64 17.96
N ALA A 311 7.24 -3.16 19.17
CA ALA A 311 7.84 -4.48 19.33
C ALA A 311 6.91 -5.58 18.79
N ARG A 312 5.60 -5.53 19.11
CA ARG A 312 4.59 -6.43 18.55
C ARG A 312 4.45 -6.23 17.06
N LEU A 313 4.42 -4.97 16.61
CA LEU A 313 4.29 -4.63 15.20
C LEU A 313 5.40 -5.27 14.36
N PHE A 314 6.69 -5.02 14.67
CA PHE A 314 7.81 -5.58 13.91
C PHE A 314 7.88 -7.11 13.99
N ARG A 315 7.47 -7.72 15.11
CA ARG A 315 7.34 -9.17 15.20
C ARG A 315 6.29 -9.72 14.24
N LEU A 316 5.11 -9.07 14.14
CA LEU A 316 4.06 -9.44 13.19
C LEU A 316 4.51 -9.21 11.74
N LEU A 317 5.16 -8.07 11.43
CA LEU A 317 5.65 -7.78 10.08
C LEU A 317 6.63 -8.85 9.57
N ARG A 318 7.43 -9.46 10.44
CA ARG A 318 8.33 -10.56 10.04
C ARG A 318 7.58 -11.80 9.57
N THR A 319 6.39 -12.06 10.09
CA THR A 319 5.60 -13.26 9.77
C THR A 319 4.69 -13.08 8.55
N LEU A 320 4.56 -11.85 8.02
CA LEU A 320 3.70 -11.58 6.87
C LEU A 320 4.22 -12.31 5.61
N PRO A 321 3.34 -12.88 4.79
CA PRO A 321 3.66 -13.32 3.44
C PRO A 321 4.13 -12.17 2.54
N TYR A 322 4.74 -12.49 1.39
CA TYR A 322 5.35 -11.51 0.50
C TYR A 322 4.41 -10.38 0.08
N LEU A 323 3.21 -10.68 -0.46
CA LEU A 323 2.26 -9.64 -0.90
C LEU A 323 1.78 -8.74 0.24
N GLN A 324 1.52 -9.29 1.43
CA GLN A 324 1.15 -8.51 2.60
C GLN A 324 2.29 -7.59 3.03
N SER A 325 3.53 -8.05 2.90
CA SER A 325 4.72 -7.24 3.16
C SER A 325 4.88 -6.12 2.14
N CYS A 326 4.61 -6.38 0.86
CA CYS A 326 4.59 -5.34 -0.18
C CYS A 326 3.53 -4.27 0.13
N ALA A 327 2.34 -4.68 0.56
CA ALA A 327 1.26 -3.73 0.87
C ALA A 327 1.62 -2.80 2.05
N VAL A 328 2.28 -3.30 3.09
CA VAL A 328 2.63 -2.52 4.30
C VAL A 328 3.93 -1.74 4.15
N GLN A 329 4.72 -1.97 3.11
CA GLN A 329 6.08 -1.42 2.96
C GLN A 329 6.14 0.10 3.10
N GLY A 330 5.19 0.83 2.54
CA GLY A 330 5.13 2.30 2.62
C GLY A 330 5.08 2.84 4.05
N HIS A 331 4.64 2.03 5.02
CA HIS A 331 4.53 2.41 6.43
C HIS A 331 5.76 2.05 7.27
N ILE A 332 6.65 1.14 6.79
CA ILE A 332 7.78 0.62 7.58
C ILE A 332 8.69 1.74 8.06
N GLY A 333 9.08 2.66 7.18
CA GLY A 333 9.95 3.78 7.54
C GLY A 333 9.35 4.69 8.62
N TYR A 334 8.06 4.99 8.51
CA TYR A 334 7.34 5.74 9.54
C TYR A 334 7.35 4.99 10.89
N CYS A 335 7.06 3.69 10.88
CA CYS A 335 7.04 2.86 12.09
C CYS A 335 8.42 2.82 12.77
N ARG A 336 9.50 2.69 11.98
CA ARG A 336 10.89 2.72 12.48
C ARG A 336 11.22 4.06 13.15
N ARG A 337 10.88 5.18 12.51
CA ARG A 337 11.07 6.52 13.10
C ARG A 337 10.32 6.67 14.42
N LYS A 338 9.03 6.28 14.47
CA LYS A 338 8.23 6.37 15.70
C LYS A 338 8.74 5.47 16.82
N ALA A 339 9.24 4.29 16.49
CA ALA A 339 9.86 3.40 17.46
C ALA A 339 11.16 4.01 18.04
N LEU A 340 12.03 4.56 17.17
CA LEU A 340 13.27 5.20 17.60
C LEU A 340 13.01 6.46 18.45
N ALA A 341 11.98 7.27 18.08
CA ALA A 341 11.54 8.40 18.88
C ALA A 341 11.10 8.00 20.30
N ARG A 342 10.37 6.88 20.41
CA ARG A 342 9.97 6.35 21.74
C ARG A 342 11.16 5.86 22.55
N LEU A 343 12.10 5.14 21.91
CA LEU A 343 13.33 4.72 22.57
C LEU A 343 14.13 5.93 23.07
N SER A 344 14.26 6.95 22.22
CA SER A 344 14.96 8.17 22.59
C SER A 344 14.30 8.85 23.81
N ARG A 345 12.98 8.99 23.84
CA ARG A 345 12.27 9.58 24.99
C ARG A 345 12.44 8.77 26.28
N ALA A 346 12.44 7.44 26.16
CA ALA A 346 12.55 6.55 27.31
C ALA A 346 13.98 6.49 27.89
N LEU A 347 15.00 6.58 27.02
CA LEU A 347 16.40 6.33 27.39
C LEU A 347 17.26 7.60 27.48
N SER A 348 16.75 8.76 27.05
CA SER A 348 17.50 10.03 27.06
C SER A 348 17.72 10.52 28.50
N THR A 349 18.98 10.51 28.91
CA THR A 349 19.44 11.04 30.21
C THR A 349 20.56 12.07 29.96
N PRO A 350 20.91 12.91 30.96
CA PRO A 350 22.04 13.85 30.84
C PRO A 350 23.38 13.16 30.61
N LYS A 351 23.55 11.94 31.15
CA LYS A 351 24.78 11.15 30.98
C LYS A 351 24.74 10.25 29.75
N GLY A 352 23.57 10.09 29.10
CA GLY A 352 23.34 9.18 28.00
C GLY A 352 23.18 7.72 28.46
N GLN A 353 22.12 7.05 28.01
CA GLN A 353 22.03 5.59 28.10
C GLN A 353 22.41 4.98 26.76
N THR A 354 22.93 3.78 26.79
CA THR A 354 23.40 3.09 25.57
C THR A 354 22.66 1.80 25.35
N LEU A 355 22.36 1.49 24.08
CA LEU A 355 21.89 0.17 23.63
C LEU A 355 22.85 -0.41 22.60
N PRO A 356 23.00 -1.74 22.54
CA PRO A 356 23.70 -2.38 21.45
C PRO A 356 23.02 -2.06 20.11
N LEU A 357 23.81 -1.80 19.09
CA LEU A 357 23.28 -1.52 17.74
C LEU A 357 22.55 -2.73 17.16
N ASP A 358 23.02 -3.94 17.44
CA ASP A 358 22.37 -5.19 17.06
C ASP A 358 20.95 -5.30 17.65
N PHE A 359 20.75 -4.85 18.88
CA PHE A 359 19.39 -4.78 19.47
C PHE A 359 18.47 -3.88 18.65
N ILE A 360 18.98 -2.74 18.13
CA ILE A 360 18.20 -1.85 17.26
C ILE A 360 17.88 -2.52 15.93
N VAL A 361 18.85 -3.24 15.32
CA VAL A 361 18.64 -4.03 14.10
C VAL A 361 17.51 -5.04 14.31
N HIS A 362 17.57 -5.80 15.39
CA HIS A 362 16.55 -6.80 15.69
C HIS A 362 15.19 -6.17 16.02
N LEU A 363 15.16 -5.12 16.83
CA LEU A 363 13.89 -4.49 17.23
C LEU A 363 13.15 -3.89 16.03
N LEU A 364 13.86 -3.17 15.16
CA LEU A 364 13.29 -2.43 14.03
C LEU A 364 13.27 -3.23 12.72
N ALA A 365 13.74 -4.49 12.74
CA ALA A 365 13.87 -5.34 11.55
C ALA A 365 14.61 -4.63 10.42
N LEU A 366 15.79 -4.10 10.73
CA LEU A 366 16.69 -3.48 9.77
C LEU A 366 17.46 -4.54 8.99
N ASP A 367 17.98 -4.17 7.82
CA ASP A 367 18.70 -5.09 6.93
C ASP A 367 20.15 -5.36 7.39
N GLY A 368 20.62 -4.62 8.40
CA GLY A 368 21.93 -4.86 9.01
C GLY A 368 22.41 -3.68 9.89
N LEU A 369 23.61 -3.82 10.40
CA LEU A 369 24.24 -2.83 11.28
C LEU A 369 24.43 -1.47 10.58
N HIS A 370 24.80 -1.48 9.31
CA HIS A 370 25.01 -0.26 8.53
C HIS A 370 23.73 0.57 8.42
N GLU A 371 22.58 -0.06 8.10
CA GLU A 371 21.29 0.64 8.07
C GLU A 371 20.93 1.20 9.45
N ALA A 372 21.24 0.47 10.52
CA ALA A 372 21.01 0.94 11.89
C ALA A 372 21.89 2.15 12.24
N GLU A 373 23.14 2.13 11.84
CA GLU A 373 24.06 3.27 12.02
C GLU A 373 23.54 4.50 11.29
N ASP A 374 23.20 4.36 10.00
CA ASP A 374 22.71 5.46 9.18
C ASP A 374 21.39 6.02 9.73
N LEU A 375 20.48 5.15 10.14
CA LEU A 375 19.23 5.56 10.77
C LEU A 375 19.50 6.36 12.06
N CYS A 376 20.38 5.87 12.93
CA CYS A 376 20.69 6.55 14.19
C CYS A 376 21.37 7.90 13.94
N ARG A 377 22.36 7.96 13.03
CA ARG A 377 23.04 9.21 12.66
C ARG A 377 22.11 10.24 12.06
N ALA A 378 21.21 9.81 11.14
CA ALA A 378 20.21 10.67 10.55
C ALA A 378 19.28 11.31 11.59
N HIS A 379 19.03 10.60 12.70
CA HIS A 379 18.24 11.11 13.83
C HIS A 379 19.08 11.86 14.88
N GLY A 380 20.34 12.19 14.60
CA GLY A 380 21.22 12.95 15.51
C GLY A 380 21.72 12.16 16.71
N LEU A 381 21.51 10.83 16.72
CA LEU A 381 22.05 9.98 17.79
C LEU A 381 23.52 9.69 17.55
N THR A 382 24.31 9.69 18.63
CA THR A 382 25.74 9.38 18.58
C THR A 382 25.97 7.88 18.72
N LEU A 383 27.01 7.39 18.05
CA LEU A 383 27.46 6.01 18.13
C LEU A 383 28.77 5.95 18.90
N ASP A 384 28.85 5.01 19.83
CA ASP A 384 30.10 4.64 20.51
C ASP A 384 30.37 3.17 20.22
N LYS A 385 31.27 2.92 19.28
CA LYS A 385 31.60 1.60 18.73
C LYS A 385 30.30 0.91 18.18
N ASP A 386 29.88 -0.16 18.83
CA ASP A 386 28.72 -0.99 18.51
C ASP A 386 27.46 -0.58 19.28
N ARG A 387 27.44 0.60 19.90
CA ARG A 387 26.34 1.07 20.76
C ARG A 387 25.81 2.42 20.32
N VAL A 388 24.50 2.57 20.44
CA VAL A 388 23.80 3.85 20.25
C VAL A 388 23.70 4.55 21.61
N VAL A 389 24.06 5.84 21.65
CA VAL A 389 24.00 6.68 22.86
C VAL A 389 22.78 7.60 22.78
N PHE A 390 21.88 7.47 23.75
CA PHE A 390 20.67 8.29 23.90
C PHE A 390 20.93 9.46 24.84
N LEU A 391 21.43 10.55 24.29
CA LEU A 391 21.73 11.77 25.05
C LEU A 391 20.55 12.76 24.95
N ARG A 392 20.20 13.41 26.07
CA ARG A 392 19.10 14.36 26.11
C ARG A 392 19.29 15.50 25.09
N GLY A 393 18.27 15.79 24.30
CA GLY A 393 18.23 16.89 23.34
C GLY A 393 18.98 16.63 22.02
N ARG A 394 19.48 15.42 21.79
CA ARG A 394 20.19 15.08 20.53
C ARG A 394 19.29 14.54 19.44
N TYR A 395 18.19 13.87 19.80
CA TYR A 395 17.27 13.30 18.81
C TYR A 395 16.57 14.37 17.99
N SER A 396 16.61 14.23 16.66
CA SER A 396 15.91 15.09 15.69
C SER A 396 15.14 14.26 14.68
N GLU A 397 14.02 14.81 14.19
CA GLU A 397 13.26 14.28 13.06
C GLU A 397 13.36 15.20 11.82
N GLU A 398 14.28 16.17 11.83
CA GLU A 398 14.47 17.13 10.74
C GLU A 398 15.45 16.60 9.68
N GLY A 399 15.16 16.89 8.41
CA GLY A 399 16.06 16.59 7.29
C GLY A 399 16.28 15.11 7.02
N LEU A 400 15.34 14.24 7.44
CA LEU A 400 15.50 12.80 7.27
C LEU A 400 15.41 12.39 5.81
N PRO A 401 16.25 11.43 5.37
CA PRO A 401 16.15 10.86 4.04
C PRO A 401 14.84 10.06 3.89
N PRO A 402 14.32 9.92 2.67
CA PRO A 402 13.17 9.04 2.42
C PRO A 402 13.52 7.60 2.82
N PRO A 403 12.54 6.84 3.33
CA PRO A 403 12.78 5.45 3.73
C PRO A 403 13.12 4.60 2.50
N GLY A 404 14.17 3.78 2.61
CA GLY A 404 14.59 2.83 1.58
C GLY A 404 13.66 1.62 1.45
N THR A 405 13.98 0.73 0.50
CA THR A 405 13.41 -0.62 0.43
C THR A 405 13.92 -1.46 1.61
N CYS A 406 13.15 -2.45 2.04
CA CYS A 406 13.53 -3.33 3.15
C CYS A 406 13.67 -4.77 2.66
N HIS A 407 14.90 -5.29 2.64
CA HIS A 407 15.14 -6.67 2.25
C HIS A 407 14.60 -7.65 3.30
N THR A 408 14.91 -7.42 4.58
CA THR A 408 14.51 -8.30 5.70
C THR A 408 13.00 -8.49 5.80
N LEU A 409 12.20 -7.43 5.63
CA LEU A 409 10.75 -7.52 5.78
C LEU A 409 10.00 -7.78 4.48
N VAL A 410 10.61 -7.54 3.32
CA VAL A 410 9.94 -7.65 2.01
C VAL A 410 10.74 -8.51 1.04
N GLY A 411 11.94 -8.08 0.65
CA GLY A 411 12.69 -8.72 -0.43
C GLY A 411 13.02 -10.19 -0.19
N SER A 412 13.42 -10.54 1.04
CA SER A 412 13.77 -11.92 1.42
C SER A 412 12.58 -12.89 1.34
N LYS A 413 11.36 -12.40 1.35
CA LYS A 413 10.15 -13.24 1.39
C LYS A 413 9.72 -13.80 0.04
N LEU A 414 10.34 -13.35 -1.04
CA LEU A 414 10.16 -13.93 -2.37
C LEU A 414 11.09 -15.13 -2.61
N GLN A 415 12.00 -15.43 -1.66
CA GLN A 415 12.97 -16.53 -1.80
C GLN A 415 12.28 -17.87 -2.00
N GLY A 416 12.65 -18.57 -3.09
CA GLY A 416 12.12 -19.88 -3.44
C GLY A 416 10.79 -19.86 -4.21
N CYS A 417 10.22 -18.69 -4.49
CA CYS A 417 9.03 -18.53 -5.33
C CYS A 417 9.29 -17.48 -6.43
N THR A 418 8.69 -17.67 -7.58
CA THR A 418 8.63 -16.64 -8.62
C THR A 418 7.53 -15.62 -8.28
N LEU A 419 7.65 -14.41 -8.83
CA LEU A 419 6.57 -13.43 -8.69
C LEU A 419 5.26 -13.92 -9.32
N GLU A 420 5.38 -14.61 -10.44
CA GLU A 420 4.28 -15.26 -11.14
C GLU A 420 3.50 -16.22 -10.22
N GLU A 421 4.19 -17.14 -9.55
CA GLU A 421 3.56 -18.08 -8.62
C GLU A 421 2.82 -17.40 -7.48
N VAL A 422 3.35 -16.28 -6.98
CA VAL A 422 2.69 -15.50 -5.91
C VAL A 422 1.47 -14.75 -6.40
N VAL A 423 1.56 -14.18 -7.61
CA VAL A 423 0.48 -13.38 -8.22
C VAL A 423 -0.68 -14.26 -8.67
N MET A 424 -0.37 -15.42 -9.29
CA MET A 424 -1.33 -16.32 -9.92
C MET A 424 -1.82 -17.43 -8.99
N ALA A 425 -1.42 -17.42 -7.72
CA ALA A 425 -1.93 -18.39 -6.75
C ALA A 425 -3.46 -18.39 -6.74
N GLU A 426 -4.10 -19.53 -6.95
CA GLU A 426 -5.56 -19.67 -6.96
C GLU A 426 -6.13 -19.67 -5.54
N GLU A 427 -5.39 -20.24 -4.60
CA GLU A 427 -5.73 -20.30 -3.18
C GLU A 427 -4.54 -19.92 -2.30
N ASP A 428 -4.81 -19.35 -1.14
CA ASP A 428 -3.79 -19.15 -0.13
C ASP A 428 -3.32 -20.51 0.40
N ARG A 429 -2.09 -20.89 0.09
CA ARG A 429 -1.45 -22.13 0.59
C ARG A 429 -1.51 -22.24 2.13
N ASP A 430 -1.71 -21.14 2.81
CA ASP A 430 -1.87 -21.07 4.27
C ASP A 430 -3.26 -21.43 4.79
N MET A 431 -4.29 -21.47 3.93
CA MET A 431 -5.64 -21.89 4.33
C MET A 431 -5.71 -23.40 4.64
N GLN A 432 -4.84 -24.21 4.03
CA GLN A 432 -4.82 -25.66 4.22
C GLN A 432 -4.09 -26.12 5.51
N ARG A 433 -3.38 -25.22 6.21
CA ARG A 433 -2.62 -25.55 7.42
C ARG A 433 -3.30 -25.21 8.75
N SER A 434 -4.53 -24.73 8.74
CA SER A 434 -5.28 -24.48 9.97
C SER A 434 -5.99 -25.74 10.47
N GLY A 435 -5.22 -26.65 11.02
CA GLY A 435 -5.73 -27.56 12.05
C GLY A 435 -6.01 -26.73 13.32
N PRO A 436 -6.97 -27.16 14.17
CA PRO A 436 -7.29 -26.43 15.40
C PRO A 436 -6.02 -26.27 16.26
N PRO A 437 -5.85 -25.13 16.95
CA PRO A 437 -4.74 -24.98 17.88
C PRO A 437 -4.90 -26.00 19.01
N ALA A 438 -3.84 -26.79 19.24
CA ALA A 438 -3.72 -27.71 20.36
C ALA A 438 -3.54 -26.92 21.67
#